data_5f70b3b92089c9dbdd3eaad17f849f53
#
_entry.id   5f70b3b92089c9dbdd3eaad17f849f53
#
_cell.length_a   1.000
_cell.length_b   1.000
_cell.length_c   1.000
_cell.angle_alpha   90.00
_cell.angle_beta   90.00
_cell.angle_gamma   90.00
#
_symmetry.space_group_name_H-M   'P 1'
#
loop_
_entity.id
_entity.type
_entity.pdbx_description
1 polymer ?
#
loop_
_entity_poly.entity_id
_entity_poly.type
_entity_poly.pdbx_seq_one_letter_code
_entity_poly.pdbx_strand_id
1 'polypeptide(L)'
;MSKYTKKDIIRLVEEEDVEFIRLQFTDMFGTMKNVAITSNQLEKALENECMFDGSSIEGFVRIEESDMYLYPDLDTFAIFPWRPQQGKVARIICDVYRPDGKPFAGDPRYVLRRVVEEAKEMGYTLNVGPECEFFLFHTDDDGQPTTISHEKAGYFDLGPIDLGENARRDMVLTLEDMGFEIEASHHEEAPAQHEIDFKYDEAIATADNIMTFKLAVKTIAKRHGLFASFMPKPKYGINGSGMHINMSLEKDGKNIFFDENDQMQLSKEAYYFIGGIMEHVKGMTAITNPLVNSYKRLVPGYEAPIYIAWSATNRSPLIRIPAARGEGTRVELRCPDPSANPYLALAVCLAAGLDGIRKQIMPPAAVVKNVYEMRLDEKKAEGIEALPATLSEAVEELEKDEYILEVLGEHISRNYIAAKRTEWAEYTSQVTDWEIEQYLYKI
;
A
#
# COMPACT_ATOMS: atom_id res chain seq x y z
N MET A 1 -25.00 -2.45 -0.43
CA MET A 1 -25.67 -2.99 0.80
C MET A 1 -24.63 -3.83 1.53
N SER A 2 -24.59 -3.76 2.87
CA SER A 2 -23.69 -4.61 3.66
C SER A 2 -23.95 -6.10 3.36
N LYS A 3 -22.88 -6.88 3.22
CA LYS A 3 -22.91 -8.32 2.95
C LYS A 3 -23.46 -9.12 4.15
N TYR A 4 -23.15 -8.67 5.36
CA TYR A 4 -23.53 -9.32 6.60
C TYR A 4 -24.27 -8.38 7.55
N THR A 5 -25.27 -8.91 8.26
CA THR A 5 -25.89 -8.28 9.43
C THR A 5 -25.20 -8.76 10.71
N LYS A 6 -25.43 -8.06 11.84
CA LYS A 6 -24.97 -8.54 13.17
C LYS A 6 -25.41 -9.97 13.47
N LYS A 7 -26.64 -10.33 13.10
CA LYS A 7 -27.17 -11.69 13.26
C LYS A 7 -26.45 -12.73 12.41
N ASP A 8 -26.03 -12.36 11.19
CA ASP A 8 -25.27 -13.24 10.33
C ASP A 8 -23.89 -13.53 10.94
N ILE A 9 -23.22 -12.52 11.49
CA ILE A 9 -21.92 -12.68 12.16
C ILE A 9 -22.05 -13.60 13.39
N ILE A 10 -23.06 -13.40 14.25
CA ILE A 10 -23.28 -14.25 15.41
C ILE A 10 -23.51 -15.71 14.97
N ARG A 11 -24.37 -15.93 13.97
CA ARG A 11 -24.62 -17.26 13.42
C ARG A 11 -23.36 -17.91 12.85
N LEU A 12 -22.57 -17.18 12.04
CA LEU A 12 -21.32 -17.68 11.45
C LEU A 12 -20.30 -18.06 12.53
N VAL A 13 -20.18 -17.28 13.60
CA VAL A 13 -19.29 -17.59 14.73
C VAL A 13 -19.68 -18.90 15.41
N GLU A 14 -21.01 -19.14 15.60
CA GLU A 14 -21.52 -20.38 16.18
C GLU A 14 -21.36 -21.58 15.24
N GLU A 15 -21.79 -21.46 13.97
CA GLU A 15 -21.73 -22.54 12.97
C GLU A 15 -20.31 -22.99 12.66
N GLU A 16 -19.35 -22.07 12.67
CA GLU A 16 -17.95 -22.31 12.31
C GLU A 16 -17.05 -22.62 13.52
N ASP A 17 -17.58 -22.74 14.73
CA ASP A 17 -16.82 -23.00 15.97
C ASP A 17 -15.70 -21.97 16.19
N VAL A 18 -16.02 -20.69 16.03
CA VAL A 18 -15.08 -19.59 16.26
C VAL A 18 -15.05 -19.24 17.74
N GLU A 19 -13.89 -19.39 18.38
CA GLU A 19 -13.70 -19.05 19.80
C GLU A 19 -13.06 -17.68 20.03
N PHE A 20 -12.24 -17.22 19.08
CA PHE A 20 -11.54 -15.91 19.17
C PHE A 20 -11.81 -15.05 17.95
N ILE A 21 -12.06 -13.76 18.18
CA ILE A 21 -12.20 -12.77 17.14
C ILE A 21 -11.12 -11.69 17.33
N ARG A 22 -10.39 -11.41 16.25
CA ARG A 22 -9.42 -10.33 16.18
C ARG A 22 -10.09 -9.09 15.65
N LEU A 23 -10.31 -8.09 16.49
CA LEU A 23 -10.73 -6.74 16.09
C LEU A 23 -9.48 -6.01 15.61
N GLN A 24 -9.33 -5.90 14.29
CA GLN A 24 -8.13 -5.37 13.65
C GLN A 24 -8.33 -3.91 13.24
N PHE A 25 -7.28 -3.12 13.38
CA PHE A 25 -7.20 -1.75 12.85
C PHE A 25 -5.75 -1.44 12.48
N THR A 26 -5.51 -0.33 11.80
CA THR A 26 -4.18 0.03 11.31
C THR A 26 -3.77 1.39 11.84
N ASP A 27 -2.54 1.52 12.35
CA ASP A 27 -2.01 2.82 12.76
C ASP A 27 -1.60 3.68 11.54
N MET A 28 -1.24 4.94 11.77
CA MET A 28 -0.91 5.88 10.70
C MET A 28 0.35 5.48 9.90
N PHE A 29 1.20 4.61 10.44
CA PHE A 29 2.40 4.10 9.77
C PHE A 29 2.17 2.80 9.01
N GLY A 30 0.93 2.31 8.94
CA GLY A 30 0.58 1.09 8.23
C GLY A 30 0.84 -0.21 9.02
N THR A 31 1.02 -0.11 10.34
CA THR A 31 1.15 -1.30 11.20
C THR A 31 -0.22 -1.78 11.63
N MET A 32 -0.51 -3.06 11.34
CA MET A 32 -1.75 -3.68 11.79
C MET A 32 -1.69 -3.94 13.30
N LYS A 33 -2.70 -3.48 14.01
CA LYS A 33 -2.95 -3.69 15.43
C LYS A 33 -4.21 -4.55 15.61
N ASN A 34 -4.38 -5.15 16.79
CA ASN A 34 -5.62 -5.83 17.12
C ASN A 34 -5.90 -5.92 18.61
N VAL A 35 -7.18 -5.99 18.95
CA VAL A 35 -7.68 -6.46 20.24
C VAL A 35 -8.32 -7.83 20.01
N ALA A 36 -7.94 -8.83 20.81
CA ALA A 36 -8.54 -10.16 20.73
C ALA A 36 -9.67 -10.27 21.76
N ILE A 37 -10.83 -10.71 21.32
CA ILE A 37 -11.97 -11.02 22.18
C ILE A 37 -12.35 -12.50 22.03
N THR A 38 -12.99 -13.07 23.05
CA THR A 38 -13.65 -14.35 22.93
C THR A 38 -15.03 -14.21 22.28
N SER A 39 -15.58 -15.30 21.74
CA SER A 39 -16.93 -15.30 21.15
C SER A 39 -18.02 -14.77 22.11
N ASN A 40 -17.87 -14.99 23.41
CA ASN A 40 -18.78 -14.48 24.44
C ASN A 40 -18.82 -12.96 24.55
N GLN A 41 -17.84 -12.23 24.00
CA GLN A 41 -17.78 -10.77 23.97
C GLN A 41 -18.20 -10.19 22.61
N LEU A 42 -18.60 -11.04 21.67
CA LEU A 42 -18.94 -10.62 20.32
C LEU A 42 -20.10 -9.63 20.27
N GLU A 43 -21.20 -9.90 20.98
CA GLU A 43 -22.36 -9.01 21.00
C GLU A 43 -21.99 -7.60 21.45
N LYS A 44 -21.17 -7.48 22.51
CA LYS A 44 -20.65 -6.21 23.00
C LYS A 44 -19.83 -5.48 21.93
N ALA A 45 -18.96 -6.21 21.22
CA ALA A 45 -18.17 -5.64 20.13
C ALA A 45 -19.06 -5.14 18.98
N LEU A 46 -20.10 -5.92 18.62
CA LEU A 46 -21.05 -5.56 17.57
C LEU A 46 -21.92 -4.35 17.94
N GLU A 47 -22.06 -4.03 19.22
CA GLU A 47 -22.71 -2.79 19.70
C GLU A 47 -21.73 -1.61 19.84
N ASN A 48 -20.50 -1.74 19.30
CA ASN A 48 -19.45 -0.73 19.31
C ASN A 48 -18.95 -0.35 20.72
N GLU A 49 -19.03 -1.28 21.65
CA GLU A 49 -18.65 -1.08 23.06
C GLU A 49 -17.24 -1.62 23.39
N CYS A 50 -16.45 -1.98 22.37
CA CYS A 50 -15.07 -2.44 22.57
C CYS A 50 -14.13 -1.23 22.68
N MET A 51 -13.76 -0.88 23.91
CA MET A 51 -12.83 0.20 24.22
C MET A 51 -11.39 -0.32 24.29
N PHE A 52 -10.43 0.52 23.89
CA PHE A 52 -9.00 0.29 24.05
C PHE A 52 -8.25 1.58 24.37
N ASP A 53 -7.06 1.45 24.93
CA ASP A 53 -6.15 2.57 25.19
C ASP A 53 -5.34 2.91 23.93
N GLY A 54 -5.65 4.06 23.33
CA GLY A 54 -4.95 4.58 22.15
C GLY A 54 -3.62 5.30 22.47
N SER A 55 -3.36 5.64 23.75
CA SER A 55 -2.19 6.45 24.11
C SER A 55 -0.85 5.73 23.90
N SER A 56 -0.86 4.41 23.89
CA SER A 56 0.31 3.57 23.62
C SER A 56 0.55 3.31 22.12
N ILE A 57 -0.27 3.89 21.25
CA ILE A 57 -0.14 3.76 19.81
C ILE A 57 0.46 5.05 19.25
N GLU A 58 1.63 4.94 18.62
CA GLU A 58 2.34 6.08 18.07
C GLU A 58 1.46 6.87 17.08
N GLY A 59 1.43 8.20 17.28
CA GLY A 59 0.64 9.11 16.46
C GLY A 59 -0.87 9.11 16.70
N PHE A 60 -1.40 8.33 17.69
CA PHE A 60 -2.84 8.34 17.98
C PHE A 60 -3.23 9.50 18.87
N VAL A 61 -3.25 9.31 20.18
CA VAL A 61 -3.76 10.29 21.14
C VAL A 61 -2.80 10.49 22.31
N ARG A 62 -3.04 11.54 23.09
CA ARG A 62 -2.32 11.76 24.34
C ARG A 62 -2.91 10.91 25.45
N ILE A 63 -2.15 10.73 26.53
CA ILE A 63 -2.55 9.91 27.68
C ILE A 63 -3.84 10.44 28.35
N GLU A 64 -4.11 11.74 28.26
CA GLU A 64 -5.30 12.37 28.83
C GLU A 64 -6.59 12.11 28.03
N GLU A 65 -6.44 11.62 26.77
CA GLU A 65 -7.55 11.31 25.84
C GLU A 65 -7.41 9.88 25.31
N SER A 66 -7.01 8.93 26.17
CA SER A 66 -6.58 7.59 25.75
C SER A 66 -7.70 6.66 25.28
N ASP A 67 -8.92 6.86 25.80
CA ASP A 67 -10.03 5.97 25.51
C ASP A 67 -10.50 6.09 24.05
N MET A 68 -10.44 4.97 23.33
CA MET A 68 -10.87 4.84 21.95
C MET A 68 -11.77 3.63 21.79
N TYR A 69 -12.62 3.62 20.76
CA TYR A 69 -13.56 2.55 20.47
C TYR A 69 -13.33 1.94 19.10
N LEU A 70 -13.50 0.63 19.01
CA LEU A 70 -13.46 -0.13 17.76
C LEU A 70 -14.88 -0.36 17.24
N TYR A 71 -15.13 0.09 16.02
CA TYR A 71 -16.40 -0.08 15.30
C TYR A 71 -16.21 -1.11 14.19
N PRO A 72 -16.67 -2.36 14.40
CA PRO A 72 -16.45 -3.46 13.46
C PRO A 72 -17.16 -3.24 12.12
N ASP A 73 -16.42 -3.36 11.02
CA ASP A 73 -16.96 -3.44 9.67
C ASP A 73 -17.28 -4.91 9.35
N LEU A 74 -18.57 -5.25 9.39
CA LEU A 74 -19.04 -6.63 9.33
C LEU A 74 -18.70 -7.31 8.01
N ASP A 75 -18.59 -6.57 6.93
CA ASP A 75 -18.28 -7.10 5.60
C ASP A 75 -16.84 -7.62 5.50
N THR A 76 -16.01 -7.27 6.47
CA THR A 76 -14.63 -7.72 6.56
C THR A 76 -14.45 -8.99 7.39
N PHE A 77 -15.51 -9.62 7.91
CA PHE A 77 -15.41 -10.86 8.66
C PHE A 77 -14.73 -11.95 7.84
N ALA A 78 -13.69 -12.56 8.40
CA ALA A 78 -12.99 -13.70 7.79
C ALA A 78 -12.40 -14.62 8.84
N ILE A 79 -12.45 -15.93 8.59
CA ILE A 79 -11.82 -16.95 9.41
C ILE A 79 -10.38 -17.16 8.93
N PHE A 80 -9.41 -17.25 9.84
CA PHE A 80 -8.02 -17.49 9.50
C PHE A 80 -7.75 -18.97 9.18
N PRO A 81 -7.45 -19.34 7.92
CA PRO A 81 -7.21 -20.74 7.52
C PRO A 81 -5.98 -21.37 8.20
N TRP A 82 -5.03 -20.56 8.61
CA TRP A 82 -3.80 -20.99 9.27
C TRP A 82 -3.93 -21.22 10.77
N ARG A 83 -5.12 -21.13 11.35
CA ARG A 83 -5.38 -21.41 12.76
C ARG A 83 -5.97 -22.81 12.92
N PRO A 84 -6.01 -23.35 14.17
CA PRO A 84 -6.62 -24.66 14.42
C PRO A 84 -8.03 -24.77 13.86
N GLN A 85 -8.39 -25.95 13.41
CA GLN A 85 -9.74 -26.26 12.92
C GLN A 85 -10.78 -26.37 14.05
N GLN A 86 -10.33 -26.61 15.27
CA GLN A 86 -11.14 -26.60 16.46
C GLN A 86 -10.80 -25.35 17.26
N GLY A 87 -11.82 -24.60 17.71
CA GLY A 87 -11.64 -23.29 18.33
C GLY A 87 -11.02 -22.28 17.34
N LYS A 88 -11.67 -22.11 16.20
CA LYS A 88 -11.20 -21.25 15.11
C LYS A 88 -11.00 -19.81 15.55
N VAL A 89 -10.19 -19.08 14.80
CA VAL A 89 -9.95 -17.66 14.99
C VAL A 89 -10.44 -16.89 13.76
N ALA A 90 -11.32 -15.91 13.97
CA ALA A 90 -11.76 -14.99 12.95
C ALA A 90 -11.15 -13.58 13.15
N ARG A 91 -11.31 -12.72 12.17
CA ARG A 91 -11.03 -11.29 12.28
C ARG A 91 -12.20 -10.45 11.80
N ILE A 92 -12.30 -9.24 12.29
CA ILE A 92 -13.12 -8.16 11.74
C ILE A 92 -12.25 -6.91 11.74
N ILE A 93 -12.19 -6.19 10.61
CA ILE A 93 -11.51 -4.89 10.55
C ILE A 93 -12.44 -3.85 11.14
N CYS A 94 -11.86 -2.93 11.91
CA CYS A 94 -12.60 -1.91 12.63
C CYS A 94 -12.16 -0.51 12.20
N ASP A 95 -13.10 0.40 12.15
CA ASP A 95 -12.83 1.83 12.19
C ASP A 95 -12.61 2.28 13.64
N VAL A 96 -11.80 3.31 13.84
CA VAL A 96 -11.49 3.84 15.18
C VAL A 96 -12.34 5.08 15.45
N TYR A 97 -12.97 5.09 16.63
CA TYR A 97 -13.86 6.16 17.06
C TYR A 97 -13.46 6.73 18.42
N ARG A 98 -13.79 7.98 18.64
CA ARG A 98 -13.62 8.68 19.90
C ARG A 98 -14.80 8.39 20.85
N PRO A 99 -14.65 8.66 22.17
CA PRO A 99 -15.73 8.48 23.15
C PRO A 99 -16.99 9.31 22.85
N ASP A 100 -16.87 10.41 22.11
CA ASP A 100 -18.00 11.24 21.70
C ASP A 100 -18.77 10.68 20.49
N GLY A 101 -18.43 9.47 20.04
CA GLY A 101 -19.06 8.78 18.92
C GLY A 101 -18.66 9.32 17.53
N LYS A 102 -17.64 10.17 17.45
CA LYS A 102 -17.11 10.67 16.17
C LYS A 102 -15.94 9.81 15.71
N PRO A 103 -15.78 9.64 14.38
CA PRO A 103 -14.59 9.01 13.83
C PRO A 103 -13.31 9.68 14.33
N PHE A 104 -12.30 8.88 14.57
CA PHE A 104 -10.99 9.40 14.95
C PHE A 104 -10.23 9.91 13.71
N ALA A 105 -9.83 11.19 13.74
CA ALA A 105 -9.15 11.84 12.62
C ALA A 105 -7.74 11.26 12.33
N GLY A 106 -7.17 10.50 13.25
CA GLY A 106 -5.89 9.80 13.09
C GLY A 106 -6.04 8.36 12.56
N ASP A 107 -7.25 7.90 12.29
CA ASP A 107 -7.49 6.60 11.65
C ASP A 107 -7.26 6.70 10.13
N PRO A 108 -6.23 6.02 9.58
CA PRO A 108 -5.94 6.08 8.14
C PRO A 108 -7.08 5.50 7.29
N ARG A 109 -7.83 4.50 7.81
CA ARG A 109 -8.98 3.95 7.11
C ARG A 109 -10.10 4.97 6.98
N TYR A 110 -10.30 5.80 8.01
CA TYR A 110 -11.24 6.92 7.96
C TYR A 110 -10.82 7.99 6.95
N VAL A 111 -9.52 8.28 6.82
CA VAL A 111 -9.03 9.22 5.78
C VAL A 111 -9.42 8.74 4.39
N LEU A 112 -9.14 7.47 4.07
CA LEU A 112 -9.53 6.90 2.78
C LEU A 112 -11.05 6.94 2.58
N ARG A 113 -11.83 6.59 3.62
CA ARG A 113 -13.30 6.62 3.57
C ARG A 113 -13.84 8.01 3.22
N ARG A 114 -13.27 9.08 3.77
CA ARG A 114 -13.66 10.47 3.44
C ARG A 114 -13.44 10.77 1.95
N VAL A 115 -12.29 10.42 1.41
CA VAL A 115 -11.98 10.69 0.00
C VAL A 115 -12.82 9.83 -0.95
N VAL A 116 -13.10 8.58 -0.56
CA VAL A 116 -14.03 7.71 -1.30
C VAL A 116 -15.44 8.29 -1.33
N GLU A 117 -15.92 8.86 -0.22
CA GLU A 117 -17.23 9.50 -0.17
C GLU A 117 -17.28 10.75 -1.05
N GLU A 118 -16.22 11.55 -1.05
CA GLU A 118 -16.06 12.69 -1.96
C GLU A 118 -16.08 12.26 -3.45
N ALA A 119 -15.44 11.15 -3.80
CA ALA A 119 -15.52 10.57 -5.14
C ALA A 119 -16.97 10.17 -5.49
N LYS A 120 -17.69 9.54 -4.55
CA LYS A 120 -19.09 9.16 -4.73
C LYS A 120 -20.01 10.35 -4.93
N GLU A 121 -19.78 11.47 -4.23
CA GLU A 121 -20.52 12.72 -4.45
C GLU A 121 -20.32 13.26 -5.87
N MET A 122 -19.14 13.01 -6.49
CA MET A 122 -18.87 13.31 -7.90
C MET A 122 -19.44 12.23 -8.86
N GLY A 123 -19.99 11.15 -8.33
CA GLY A 123 -20.55 10.03 -9.08
C GLY A 123 -19.50 9.00 -9.48
N TYR A 124 -18.34 8.94 -8.81
CA TYR A 124 -17.25 8.03 -9.14
C TYR A 124 -17.02 6.97 -8.07
N THR A 125 -16.64 5.78 -8.51
CA THR A 125 -16.07 4.71 -7.69
C THR A 125 -14.64 4.46 -8.14
N LEU A 126 -13.68 4.43 -7.20
CA LEU A 126 -12.29 4.05 -7.49
C LEU A 126 -12.13 2.54 -7.35
N ASN A 127 -11.73 1.89 -8.43
CA ASN A 127 -11.25 0.51 -8.46
C ASN A 127 -9.73 0.47 -8.45
N VAL A 128 -9.15 -0.42 -7.64
CA VAL A 128 -7.70 -0.53 -7.44
C VAL A 128 -7.25 -1.97 -7.53
N GLY A 129 -6.26 -2.26 -8.40
CA GLY A 129 -5.52 -3.52 -8.46
C GLY A 129 -4.06 -3.29 -8.05
N PRO A 130 -3.65 -3.74 -6.86
CA PRO A 130 -2.27 -3.59 -6.40
C PRO A 130 -1.41 -4.76 -6.89
N GLU A 131 -0.14 -4.47 -7.22
CA GLU A 131 0.92 -5.45 -7.44
C GLU A 131 1.92 -5.27 -6.29
N CYS A 132 1.96 -6.21 -5.34
CA CYS A 132 2.69 -6.05 -4.10
C CYS A 132 3.83 -7.05 -3.97
N GLU A 133 5.04 -6.62 -4.28
CA GLU A 133 6.24 -7.44 -4.25
C GLU A 133 6.79 -7.62 -2.82
N PHE A 134 7.47 -8.74 -2.59
CA PHE A 134 8.10 -9.06 -1.31
C PHE A 134 9.29 -9.99 -1.48
N PHE A 135 10.13 -10.06 -0.44
CA PHE A 135 11.27 -10.98 -0.37
C PHE A 135 11.03 -12.10 0.63
N LEU A 136 11.55 -13.29 0.33
CA LEU A 136 11.60 -14.45 1.22
C LEU A 136 13.05 -14.74 1.60
N PHE A 137 13.43 -14.49 2.84
CA PHE A 137 14.76 -14.72 3.36
C PHE A 137 14.79 -15.86 4.38
N HIS A 138 15.96 -16.44 4.59
CA HIS A 138 16.20 -17.34 5.70
C HIS A 138 16.28 -16.59 7.03
N THR A 139 15.90 -17.27 8.10
CA THR A 139 16.21 -16.82 9.46
C THR A 139 17.57 -17.38 9.87
N ASP A 140 18.22 -16.76 10.86
CA ASP A 140 19.38 -17.35 11.52
C ASP A 140 18.99 -18.46 12.50
N ASP A 141 19.99 -19.06 13.18
CA ASP A 141 19.79 -20.17 14.13
C ASP A 141 18.93 -19.75 15.35
N ASP A 142 18.88 -18.47 15.67
CA ASP A 142 18.06 -17.88 16.74
C ASP A 142 16.64 -17.48 16.23
N GLY A 143 16.34 -17.73 14.94
CA GLY A 143 15.08 -17.37 14.29
C GLY A 143 14.93 -15.89 13.96
N GLN A 144 16.03 -15.11 13.98
CA GLN A 144 16.02 -13.71 13.60
C GLN A 144 16.03 -13.54 12.08
N PRO A 145 15.41 -12.48 11.56
CA PRO A 145 15.38 -12.23 10.12
C PRO A 145 16.78 -11.90 9.59
N THR A 146 17.12 -12.44 8.43
CA THR A 146 18.34 -12.13 7.68
C THR A 146 18.01 -11.59 6.29
N THR A 147 19.02 -11.19 5.53
CA THR A 147 18.91 -10.93 4.07
C THR A 147 19.55 -12.05 3.26
N ILE A 148 19.69 -13.24 3.85
CA ILE A 148 20.33 -14.41 3.22
C ILE A 148 19.27 -15.17 2.42
N SER A 149 19.58 -15.46 1.16
CA SER A 149 18.89 -16.43 0.33
C SER A 149 19.92 -17.30 -0.39
N HIS A 150 19.61 -18.57 -0.54
CA HIS A 150 20.47 -19.51 -1.29
C HIS A 150 20.03 -19.66 -2.76
N GLU A 151 18.89 -19.07 -3.14
CA GLU A 151 18.42 -19.11 -4.51
C GLU A 151 19.11 -18.07 -5.40
N LYS A 152 19.08 -18.33 -6.70
CA LYS A 152 19.59 -17.46 -7.75
C LYS A 152 18.57 -17.33 -8.89
N ALA A 153 17.32 -17.61 -8.63
CA ALA A 153 16.24 -17.45 -9.59
C ALA A 153 16.04 -15.98 -9.95
N GLY A 154 15.49 -15.74 -11.10
CA GLY A 154 15.13 -14.44 -11.65
C GLY A 154 13.70 -14.45 -12.19
N TYR A 155 13.37 -13.46 -13.00
CA TYR A 155 12.02 -13.20 -13.47
C TYR A 155 11.40 -14.43 -14.17
N PHE A 156 10.26 -14.89 -13.66
CA PHE A 156 9.49 -16.05 -14.14
C PHE A 156 10.21 -17.40 -14.08
N ASP A 157 11.32 -17.49 -13.36
CA ASP A 157 11.94 -18.78 -13.09
C ASP A 157 11.02 -19.67 -12.24
N LEU A 158 11.21 -20.97 -12.33
CA LEU A 158 10.39 -22.00 -11.67
C LEU A 158 11.28 -23.00 -10.91
N GLY A 159 10.64 -23.86 -10.13
CA GLY A 159 11.38 -24.96 -9.48
C GLY A 159 12.15 -25.83 -10.49
N PRO A 160 13.35 -26.32 -10.14
CA PRO A 160 13.92 -26.34 -8.79
C PRO A 160 14.78 -25.12 -8.41
N ILE A 161 14.92 -24.10 -9.26
CA ILE A 161 15.77 -22.93 -8.95
C ILE A 161 15.02 -21.86 -8.14
N ASP A 162 13.70 -21.73 -8.28
CA ASP A 162 12.83 -20.97 -7.40
C ASP A 162 12.61 -21.76 -6.10
N LEU A 163 13.31 -21.41 -5.07
CA LEU A 163 13.20 -22.08 -3.76
C LEU A 163 12.01 -21.58 -2.91
N GLY A 164 11.41 -20.48 -3.31
CA GLY A 164 10.22 -19.89 -2.67
C GLY A 164 8.89 -20.43 -3.20
N GLU A 165 8.89 -21.21 -4.29
CA GLU A 165 7.68 -21.65 -5.02
C GLU A 165 6.66 -22.35 -4.10
N ASN A 166 7.09 -23.26 -3.23
CA ASN A 166 6.20 -23.96 -2.33
C ASN A 166 5.55 -23.04 -1.29
N ALA A 167 6.33 -22.11 -0.72
CA ALA A 167 5.80 -21.12 0.22
C ALA A 167 4.80 -20.19 -0.48
N ARG A 168 5.13 -19.70 -1.69
CA ARG A 168 4.27 -18.85 -2.50
C ARG A 168 2.97 -19.57 -2.89
N ARG A 169 3.02 -20.86 -3.27
CA ARG A 169 1.84 -21.69 -3.55
C ARG A 169 0.92 -21.76 -2.33
N ASP A 170 1.47 -22.03 -1.13
CA ASP A 170 0.67 -22.13 0.08
C ASP A 170 0.10 -20.77 0.50
N MET A 171 0.79 -19.64 0.20
CA MET A 171 0.25 -18.29 0.35
C MET A 171 -0.96 -18.06 -0.55
N VAL A 172 -0.86 -18.43 -1.84
CA VAL A 172 -1.98 -18.34 -2.81
C VAL A 172 -3.20 -19.09 -2.30
N LEU A 173 -3.07 -20.38 -1.98
CA LEU A 173 -4.18 -21.20 -1.50
C LEU A 173 -4.80 -20.65 -0.20
N THR A 174 -3.97 -20.14 0.69
CA THR A 174 -4.44 -19.52 1.94
C THR A 174 -5.23 -18.24 1.68
N LEU A 175 -4.80 -17.43 0.72
CA LEU A 175 -5.52 -16.20 0.33
C LEU A 175 -6.84 -16.53 -0.37
N GLU A 176 -6.88 -17.54 -1.24
CA GLU A 176 -8.12 -18.03 -1.87
C GLU A 176 -9.12 -18.53 -0.83
N ASP A 177 -8.66 -19.27 0.20
CA ASP A 177 -9.49 -19.68 1.34
C ASP A 177 -10.06 -18.48 2.14
N MET A 178 -9.43 -17.32 2.07
CA MET A 178 -9.92 -16.07 2.65
C MET A 178 -10.78 -15.23 1.69
N GLY A 179 -11.06 -15.75 0.49
CA GLY A 179 -11.93 -15.12 -0.50
C GLY A 179 -11.22 -14.20 -1.49
N PHE A 180 -9.89 -14.21 -1.55
CA PHE A 180 -9.17 -13.51 -2.61
C PHE A 180 -9.33 -14.25 -3.95
N GLU A 181 -9.47 -13.49 -5.03
CA GLU A 181 -9.36 -13.98 -6.39
C GLU A 181 -7.93 -13.69 -6.88
N ILE A 182 -7.10 -14.73 -6.94
CA ILE A 182 -5.68 -14.59 -7.34
C ILE A 182 -5.58 -14.62 -8.86
N GLU A 183 -4.89 -13.63 -9.44
CA GLU A 183 -4.70 -13.50 -10.89
C GLU A 183 -3.36 -14.07 -11.35
N ALA A 184 -2.27 -13.81 -10.59
CA ALA A 184 -0.93 -14.29 -10.92
C ALA A 184 -0.10 -14.54 -9.66
N SER A 185 0.93 -15.37 -9.80
CA SER A 185 1.93 -15.64 -8.77
C SER A 185 3.22 -16.09 -9.43
N HIS A 186 4.30 -15.34 -9.26
CA HIS A 186 5.56 -15.62 -9.92
C HIS A 186 6.78 -15.18 -9.10
N HIS A 187 7.96 -15.65 -9.52
CA HIS A 187 9.25 -15.16 -9.06
C HIS A 187 9.56 -13.83 -9.77
N GLU A 188 10.05 -12.84 -9.03
CA GLU A 188 10.48 -11.55 -9.52
C GLU A 188 11.96 -11.55 -9.97
N GLU A 189 12.46 -10.40 -10.45
CA GLU A 189 13.79 -10.30 -11.06
C GLU A 189 14.91 -10.49 -10.05
N ALA A 190 14.76 -9.99 -8.84
CA ALA A 190 15.80 -10.15 -7.82
C ALA A 190 15.73 -11.54 -7.16
N PRO A 191 16.89 -12.17 -6.82
CA PRO A 191 16.90 -13.40 -6.05
C PRO A 191 16.08 -13.26 -4.75
N ALA A 192 15.23 -14.24 -4.44
CA ALA A 192 14.32 -14.27 -3.32
C ALA A 192 13.14 -13.28 -3.40
N GLN A 193 12.91 -12.64 -4.53
CA GLN A 193 11.82 -11.72 -4.72
C GLN A 193 10.63 -12.41 -5.41
N HIS A 194 9.43 -12.12 -4.91
CA HIS A 194 8.19 -12.75 -5.34
C HIS A 194 7.09 -11.72 -5.46
N GLU A 195 6.09 -12.05 -6.29
CA GLU A 195 4.86 -11.28 -6.46
C GLU A 195 3.65 -12.22 -6.48
N ILE A 196 2.56 -11.77 -5.89
CA ILE A 196 1.24 -12.40 -5.97
C ILE A 196 0.22 -11.33 -6.23
N ASP A 197 -0.39 -11.38 -7.41
CA ASP A 197 -1.40 -10.44 -7.84
C ASP A 197 -2.79 -10.97 -7.54
N PHE A 198 -3.63 -10.12 -7.00
CA PHE A 198 -5.02 -10.42 -6.75
C PHE A 198 -5.92 -9.37 -7.43
N LYS A 199 -7.11 -9.81 -7.80
CA LYS A 199 -8.08 -9.02 -8.53
C LYS A 199 -8.36 -7.69 -7.85
N TYR A 200 -8.55 -6.66 -8.66
CA TYR A 200 -8.95 -5.34 -8.22
C TYR A 200 -10.30 -5.36 -7.48
N ASP A 201 -10.47 -4.40 -6.58
CA ASP A 201 -11.72 -4.15 -5.86
C ASP A 201 -11.86 -2.64 -5.60
N GLU A 202 -12.96 -2.21 -4.98
CA GLU A 202 -13.12 -0.83 -4.52
C GLU A 202 -12.00 -0.45 -3.51
N ALA A 203 -11.63 0.80 -3.49
CA ALA A 203 -10.44 1.31 -2.77
C ALA A 203 -10.34 0.86 -1.29
N ILE A 204 -11.44 0.89 -0.52
CA ILE A 204 -11.41 0.49 0.90
C ILE A 204 -11.17 -1.01 1.02
N ALA A 205 -11.90 -1.81 0.24
CA ALA A 205 -11.75 -3.27 0.23
C ALA A 205 -10.32 -3.65 -0.20
N THR A 206 -9.77 -2.99 -1.22
CA THR A 206 -8.39 -3.22 -1.65
C THR A 206 -7.37 -2.86 -0.58
N ALA A 207 -7.52 -1.75 0.13
CA ALA A 207 -6.63 -1.40 1.25
C ALA A 207 -6.70 -2.44 2.38
N ASP A 208 -7.90 -2.90 2.75
CA ASP A 208 -8.13 -3.99 3.69
C ASP A 208 -7.47 -5.30 3.22
N ASN A 209 -7.57 -5.59 1.91
CA ASN A 209 -6.97 -6.77 1.28
C ASN A 209 -5.43 -6.69 1.30
N ILE A 210 -4.82 -5.55 1.01
CA ILE A 210 -3.36 -5.37 1.09
C ILE A 210 -2.86 -5.65 2.52
N MET A 211 -3.56 -5.14 3.54
CA MET A 211 -3.18 -5.41 4.94
C MET A 211 -3.32 -6.90 5.29
N THR A 212 -4.38 -7.54 4.83
CA THR A 212 -4.63 -8.98 5.01
C THR A 212 -3.58 -9.82 4.27
N PHE A 213 -3.26 -9.46 3.04
CA PHE A 213 -2.21 -10.07 2.21
C PHE A 213 -0.86 -10.07 2.94
N LYS A 214 -0.42 -8.91 3.43
CA LYS A 214 0.84 -8.80 4.19
C LYS A 214 0.86 -9.70 5.43
N LEU A 215 -0.25 -9.81 6.13
CA LEU A 215 -0.39 -10.70 7.29
C LEU A 215 -0.28 -12.18 6.89
N ALA A 216 -1.01 -12.60 5.85
CA ALA A 216 -1.02 -13.97 5.35
C ALA A 216 0.38 -14.37 4.85
N VAL A 217 1.00 -13.57 4.00
CA VAL A 217 2.34 -13.81 3.45
C VAL A 217 3.37 -14.00 4.57
N LYS A 218 3.43 -13.09 5.55
CA LYS A 218 4.34 -13.22 6.71
C LYS A 218 4.06 -14.47 7.54
N THR A 219 2.79 -14.82 7.73
CA THR A 219 2.39 -15.97 8.54
C THR A 219 2.76 -17.28 7.85
N ILE A 220 2.50 -17.41 6.56
CA ILE A 220 2.80 -18.61 5.79
C ILE A 220 4.30 -18.76 5.57
N ALA A 221 5.02 -17.68 5.25
CA ALA A 221 6.49 -17.70 5.17
C ALA A 221 7.11 -18.28 6.44
N LYS A 222 6.66 -17.84 7.62
CA LYS A 222 7.13 -18.37 8.92
C LYS A 222 6.89 -19.88 9.08
N ARG A 223 5.80 -20.41 8.54
CA ARG A 223 5.52 -21.86 8.55
C ARG A 223 6.50 -22.67 7.69
N HIS A 224 7.02 -22.05 6.64
CA HIS A 224 8.06 -22.60 5.77
C HIS A 224 9.49 -22.36 6.28
N GLY A 225 9.67 -21.83 7.49
CA GLY A 225 10.98 -21.47 8.02
C GLY A 225 11.65 -20.27 7.32
N LEU A 226 10.82 -19.44 6.67
CA LEU A 226 11.25 -18.24 5.96
C LEU A 226 10.75 -16.98 6.65
N PHE A 227 11.40 -15.86 6.34
CA PHE A 227 11.00 -14.53 6.75
C PHE A 227 10.57 -13.71 5.51
N ALA A 228 9.30 -13.30 5.47
CA ALA A 228 8.80 -12.43 4.41
C ALA A 228 9.04 -10.96 4.76
N SER A 229 9.72 -10.25 3.88
CA SER A 229 10.03 -8.83 4.01
C SER A 229 9.34 -8.01 2.93
N PHE A 230 8.63 -6.97 3.34
CA PHE A 230 8.08 -5.91 2.50
C PHE A 230 8.96 -4.64 2.51
N MET A 231 10.21 -4.78 2.84
CA MET A 231 11.20 -3.70 2.82
C MET A 231 11.46 -3.26 1.37
N PRO A 232 11.39 -1.96 1.04
CA PRO A 232 11.53 -1.48 -0.34
C PRO A 232 12.86 -1.85 -0.99
N LYS A 233 13.95 -1.83 -0.23
CA LYS A 233 15.31 -2.18 -0.73
C LYS A 233 16.08 -2.94 0.34
N PRO A 234 15.86 -4.25 0.49
CA PRO A 234 16.52 -5.01 1.58
C PRO A 234 17.99 -5.27 1.31
N LYS A 235 18.45 -5.17 0.05
CA LYS A 235 19.81 -5.52 -0.33
C LYS A 235 20.36 -4.58 -1.41
N TYR A 236 21.62 -4.18 -1.25
CA TYR A 236 22.34 -3.41 -2.28
C TYR A 236 22.63 -4.27 -3.51
N GLY A 237 22.57 -3.66 -4.70
CA GLY A 237 22.97 -4.29 -5.96
C GLY A 237 21.92 -5.17 -6.65
N ILE A 238 20.71 -5.31 -6.07
CA ILE A 238 19.58 -6.03 -6.68
C ILE A 238 18.35 -5.12 -6.76
N ASN A 239 17.30 -5.51 -7.50
CA ASN A 239 16.04 -4.78 -7.54
C ASN A 239 15.39 -4.70 -6.16
N GLY A 240 14.61 -3.66 -5.92
CA GLY A 240 13.79 -3.50 -4.72
C GLY A 240 12.33 -3.86 -4.98
N SER A 241 11.52 -3.92 -3.93
CA SER A 241 10.10 -4.21 -4.03
C SER A 241 9.26 -2.96 -4.27
N GLY A 242 8.42 -3.01 -5.30
CA GLY A 242 7.36 -2.06 -5.59
C GLY A 242 6.01 -2.50 -5.05
N MET A 243 5.10 -1.55 -4.97
CA MET A 243 3.68 -1.78 -4.84
C MET A 243 2.99 -0.93 -5.90
N HIS A 244 2.97 -1.43 -7.14
CA HIS A 244 2.34 -0.70 -8.21
C HIS A 244 0.83 -0.61 -7.98
N ILE A 245 0.27 0.55 -8.22
CA ILE A 245 -1.15 0.81 -7.97
C ILE A 245 -1.85 1.04 -9.30
N ASN A 246 -2.57 0.05 -9.77
CA ASN A 246 -3.44 0.14 -10.94
C ASN A 246 -4.78 0.75 -10.52
N MET A 247 -5.20 1.84 -11.16
CA MET A 247 -6.40 2.60 -10.81
C MET A 247 -7.30 2.82 -12.01
N SER A 248 -8.58 2.70 -11.80
CA SER A 248 -9.60 3.16 -12.73
C SER A 248 -10.79 3.77 -11.99
N LEU A 249 -11.48 4.71 -12.63
CA LEU A 249 -12.74 5.24 -12.12
C LEU A 249 -13.92 4.63 -12.88
N GLU A 250 -14.94 4.30 -12.12
CA GLU A 250 -16.20 3.81 -12.62
C GLU A 250 -17.30 4.83 -12.35
N LYS A 251 -18.24 4.96 -13.28
CA LYS A 251 -19.48 5.71 -13.14
C LYS A 251 -20.62 4.95 -13.77
N ASP A 252 -21.70 4.75 -13.04
CA ASP A 252 -22.88 4.01 -13.49
C ASP A 252 -22.56 2.61 -14.05
N GLY A 253 -21.62 1.89 -13.41
CA GLY A 253 -21.19 0.54 -13.79
C GLY A 253 -20.31 0.48 -15.04
N LYS A 254 -19.68 1.60 -15.45
CA LYS A 254 -18.80 1.67 -16.61
C LYS A 254 -17.48 2.33 -16.27
N ASN A 255 -16.40 1.77 -16.79
CA ASN A 255 -15.10 2.39 -16.73
C ASN A 255 -15.09 3.69 -17.53
N ILE A 256 -14.83 4.82 -16.85
CA ILE A 256 -14.85 6.15 -17.49
C ILE A 256 -13.50 6.59 -18.04
N PHE A 257 -12.44 5.80 -17.89
CA PHE A 257 -11.12 6.13 -18.44
C PHE A 257 -11.00 5.79 -19.94
N PHE A 258 -11.92 5.03 -20.49
CA PHE A 258 -11.93 4.63 -21.89
C PHE A 258 -12.72 5.60 -22.78
N ASP A 259 -12.12 5.99 -23.92
CA ASP A 259 -12.80 6.67 -25.04
C ASP A 259 -12.28 6.08 -26.37
N GLU A 260 -13.15 5.37 -27.11
CA GLU A 260 -12.78 4.72 -28.37
C GLU A 260 -12.34 5.70 -29.48
N ASN A 261 -12.72 6.97 -29.36
CA ASN A 261 -12.44 8.00 -30.37
C ASN A 261 -11.11 8.75 -30.12
N ASP A 262 -10.48 8.57 -28.95
CA ASP A 262 -9.18 9.17 -28.66
C ASP A 262 -8.07 8.32 -29.28
N GLN A 263 -6.94 8.97 -29.65
CA GLN A 263 -5.80 8.30 -30.29
C GLN A 263 -5.17 7.22 -29.37
N MET A 264 -5.13 7.43 -28.05
CA MET A 264 -4.66 6.48 -27.07
C MET A 264 -5.79 5.68 -26.42
N GLN A 265 -7.03 5.94 -26.87
CA GLN A 265 -8.26 5.38 -26.30
C GLN A 265 -8.44 5.71 -24.81
N LEU A 266 -8.07 6.93 -24.42
CA LEU A 266 -8.23 7.49 -23.10
C LEU A 266 -9.27 8.62 -23.11
N SER A 267 -10.11 8.67 -22.10
CA SER A 267 -11.04 9.77 -21.90
C SER A 267 -10.36 11.03 -21.38
N LYS A 268 -11.05 12.16 -21.42
CA LYS A 268 -10.56 13.38 -20.77
C LYS A 268 -10.39 13.21 -19.27
N GLU A 269 -11.28 12.47 -18.62
CA GLU A 269 -11.21 12.14 -17.21
C GLU A 269 -9.92 11.37 -16.87
N ALA A 270 -9.51 10.42 -17.73
CA ALA A 270 -8.24 9.71 -17.56
C ALA A 270 -7.04 10.67 -17.66
N TYR A 271 -7.02 11.55 -18.68
CA TYR A 271 -5.96 12.56 -18.79
C TYR A 271 -5.93 13.49 -17.58
N TYR A 272 -7.07 14.00 -17.13
CA TYR A 272 -7.14 14.87 -15.97
C TYR A 272 -6.70 14.16 -14.68
N PHE A 273 -7.05 12.89 -14.53
CA PHE A 273 -6.62 12.06 -13.40
C PHE A 273 -5.09 11.89 -13.37
N ILE A 274 -4.47 11.61 -14.54
CA ILE A 274 -3.02 11.56 -14.70
C ILE A 274 -2.39 12.92 -14.36
N GLY A 275 -2.97 14.00 -14.89
CA GLY A 275 -2.51 15.38 -14.63
C GLY A 275 -2.52 15.73 -13.15
N GLY A 276 -3.59 15.38 -12.43
CA GLY A 276 -3.69 15.59 -10.99
C GLY A 276 -2.65 14.80 -10.19
N ILE A 277 -2.44 13.51 -10.53
CA ILE A 277 -1.37 12.73 -9.88
C ILE A 277 0.00 13.38 -10.13
N MET A 278 0.31 13.78 -11.37
CA MET A 278 1.60 14.40 -11.70
C MET A 278 1.82 15.72 -10.97
N GLU A 279 0.77 16.51 -10.75
CA GLU A 279 0.82 17.77 -10.00
C GLU A 279 1.22 17.56 -8.54
N HIS A 280 0.62 16.55 -7.88
CA HIS A 280 0.78 16.31 -6.44
C HIS A 280 1.83 15.26 -6.08
N VAL A 281 2.40 14.53 -7.06
CA VAL A 281 3.20 13.33 -6.76
C VAL A 281 4.41 13.59 -5.88
N LYS A 282 5.04 14.77 -5.95
CA LYS A 282 6.18 15.12 -5.08
C LYS A 282 5.75 15.12 -3.61
N GLY A 283 4.63 15.76 -3.29
CA GLY A 283 4.05 15.77 -1.94
C GLY A 283 3.55 14.38 -1.52
N MET A 284 2.95 13.63 -2.46
CA MET A 284 2.49 12.27 -2.21
C MET A 284 3.64 11.29 -1.91
N THR A 285 4.86 11.55 -2.40
CA THR A 285 6.00 10.62 -2.27
C THR A 285 6.32 10.31 -0.80
N ALA A 286 6.18 11.25 0.13
CA ALA A 286 6.36 10.98 1.56
C ALA A 286 5.36 9.94 2.12
N ILE A 287 4.20 9.76 1.48
CA ILE A 287 3.14 8.84 1.88
C ILE A 287 3.27 7.50 1.14
N THR A 288 3.56 7.54 -0.16
CA THR A 288 3.68 6.35 -1.01
C THR A 288 5.03 5.65 -0.88
N ASN A 289 6.04 6.37 -0.37
CA ASN A 289 7.43 5.92 -0.17
C ASN A 289 7.93 6.42 1.20
N PRO A 290 7.41 5.83 2.30
CA PRO A 290 7.42 6.46 3.63
C PRO A 290 8.69 6.27 4.44
N LEU A 291 9.65 5.48 3.97
CA LEU A 291 10.85 5.13 4.74
C LEU A 291 12.11 5.74 4.14
N VAL A 292 13.13 5.96 4.96
CA VAL A 292 14.50 6.22 4.45
C VAL A 292 14.90 5.17 3.41
N ASN A 293 14.52 3.91 3.65
CA ASN A 293 14.81 2.79 2.75
C ASN A 293 14.08 2.87 1.40
N SER A 294 12.93 3.53 1.33
CA SER A 294 12.19 3.77 0.07
C SER A 294 13.07 4.46 -0.98
N TYR A 295 13.89 5.41 -0.55
CA TYR A 295 14.80 6.17 -1.42
C TYR A 295 16.09 5.43 -1.79
N LYS A 296 16.31 4.24 -1.22
CA LYS A 296 17.32 3.28 -1.70
C LYS A 296 16.79 2.45 -2.87
N ARG A 297 15.45 2.32 -3.01
CA ARG A 297 14.79 1.75 -4.18
C ARG A 297 14.68 2.77 -5.30
N LEU A 298 14.27 4.00 -5.01
CA LEU A 298 14.07 5.08 -5.99
C LEU A 298 15.41 5.66 -6.46
N VAL A 299 16.23 4.83 -7.11
CA VAL A 299 17.55 5.19 -7.66
C VAL A 299 17.67 4.71 -9.12
N PRO A 300 18.46 5.40 -9.96
CA PRO A 300 18.68 4.98 -11.34
C PRO A 300 19.32 3.59 -11.45
N GLY A 301 18.97 2.86 -12.51
CA GLY A 301 19.59 1.56 -12.83
C GLY A 301 18.90 0.34 -12.23
N TYR A 302 17.82 0.53 -11.53
CA TYR A 302 16.89 -0.51 -11.07
C TYR A 302 15.49 -0.14 -11.52
N GLU A 303 14.58 -1.09 -11.63
CA GLU A 303 13.25 -0.90 -12.26
C GLU A 303 12.27 0.00 -11.50
N ALA A 304 12.75 0.91 -10.67
CA ALA A 304 11.92 1.88 -9.96
C ALA A 304 11.91 3.24 -10.69
N PRO A 305 10.74 3.85 -10.93
CA PRO A 305 10.63 5.13 -11.62
C PRO A 305 11.06 6.28 -10.69
N ILE A 306 11.92 7.16 -11.21
CA ILE A 306 12.39 8.35 -10.48
C ILE A 306 12.05 9.65 -11.20
N TYR A 307 11.55 9.59 -12.43
CA TYR A 307 11.20 10.77 -13.22
C TYR A 307 9.69 10.91 -13.38
N ILE A 308 9.20 12.12 -13.19
CA ILE A 308 7.77 12.46 -13.28
C ILE A 308 7.39 12.56 -14.76
N ALA A 309 6.95 11.46 -15.31
CA ALA A 309 6.51 11.32 -16.68
C ALA A 309 5.46 10.21 -16.78
N TRP A 310 4.72 10.18 -17.90
CA TRP A 310 3.77 9.11 -18.17
C TRP A 310 3.94 8.55 -19.59
N SER A 311 3.53 7.30 -19.80
CA SER A 311 3.60 6.64 -21.11
C SER A 311 2.58 5.53 -21.24
N ALA A 312 2.13 5.32 -22.50
CA ALA A 312 1.35 4.13 -22.89
C ALA A 312 2.22 3.08 -23.60
N THR A 313 3.52 3.32 -23.81
CA THR A 313 4.37 2.48 -24.67
C THR A 313 5.59 1.88 -23.98
N ASN A 314 6.05 2.44 -22.87
CA ASN A 314 7.21 1.93 -22.14
C ASN A 314 6.99 1.85 -20.64
N ARG A 315 7.88 1.14 -19.92
CA ARG A 315 7.79 0.88 -18.47
C ARG A 315 8.67 1.80 -17.63
N SER A 316 9.45 2.72 -18.25
CA SER A 316 10.37 3.59 -17.52
C SER A 316 9.72 4.77 -16.78
N PRO A 317 8.55 5.32 -17.19
CA PRO A 317 7.92 6.43 -16.51
C PRO A 317 7.25 6.06 -15.19
N LEU A 318 6.98 7.09 -14.41
CA LEU A 318 6.25 7.05 -13.15
C LEU A 318 4.83 6.49 -13.31
N ILE A 319 4.14 6.96 -14.36
CA ILE A 319 2.77 6.52 -14.68
C ILE A 319 2.80 5.78 -16.00
N ARG A 320 2.28 4.56 -15.98
CA ARG A 320 2.12 3.70 -17.15
C ARG A 320 0.64 3.50 -17.45
N ILE A 321 0.30 3.47 -18.72
CA ILE A 321 -1.02 3.04 -19.20
C ILE A 321 -0.86 1.64 -19.77
N PRO A 322 -1.32 0.59 -19.08
CA PRO A 322 -1.29 -0.79 -19.59
C PRO A 322 -2.01 -0.94 -20.93
N ALA A 323 -1.73 -2.00 -21.68
CA ALA A 323 -2.26 -2.19 -23.03
C ALA A 323 -3.77 -2.47 -23.08
N ALA A 324 -4.36 -2.96 -21.99
CA ALA A 324 -5.80 -3.22 -21.89
C ALA A 324 -6.62 -1.94 -22.12
N ARG A 325 -7.73 -2.09 -22.85
CA ARG A 325 -8.70 -1.00 -23.13
C ARG A 325 -10.13 -1.46 -22.83
N GLY A 326 -11.11 -0.58 -23.02
CA GLY A 326 -12.48 -0.81 -22.61
C GLY A 326 -12.60 -0.86 -21.09
N GLU A 327 -13.25 -1.87 -20.56
CA GLU A 327 -13.39 -2.07 -19.10
C GLU A 327 -12.03 -2.27 -18.38
N GLY A 328 -10.99 -2.70 -19.08
CA GLY A 328 -9.64 -2.87 -18.56
C GLY A 328 -8.75 -1.62 -18.62
N THR A 329 -9.26 -0.48 -19.06
CA THR A 329 -8.49 0.78 -19.15
C THR A 329 -8.16 1.29 -17.76
N ARG A 330 -6.87 1.49 -17.47
CA ARG A 330 -6.40 1.89 -16.15
C ARG A 330 -5.10 2.70 -16.19
N VAL A 331 -4.81 3.36 -15.11
CA VAL A 331 -3.59 4.12 -14.86
C VAL A 331 -2.78 3.38 -13.79
N GLU A 332 -1.54 3.04 -14.08
CA GLU A 332 -0.61 2.38 -13.16
C GLU A 332 0.37 3.40 -12.59
N LEU A 333 0.32 3.66 -11.29
CA LEU A 333 1.34 4.43 -10.57
C LEU A 333 2.42 3.49 -10.04
N ARG A 334 3.67 3.66 -10.45
CA ARG A 334 4.75 2.69 -10.25
C ARG A 334 5.76 3.04 -9.16
N CYS A 335 5.74 4.27 -8.62
CA CYS A 335 6.66 4.65 -7.56
C CYS A 335 6.32 4.07 -6.18
N PRO A 336 5.06 3.84 -5.77
CA PRO A 336 4.77 3.35 -4.42
C PRO A 336 5.51 2.06 -4.09
N ASP A 337 5.83 1.88 -2.82
CA ASP A 337 6.44 0.65 -2.33
C ASP A 337 5.60 -0.01 -1.23
N PRO A 338 5.84 -1.30 -0.93
CA PRO A 338 4.97 -2.05 -0.04
C PRO A 338 5.10 -1.66 1.44
N SER A 339 6.00 -0.75 1.81
CA SER A 339 6.05 -0.19 3.17
C SER A 339 4.99 0.88 3.40
N ALA A 340 4.39 1.42 2.34
CA ALA A 340 3.34 2.42 2.45
C ALA A 340 2.12 1.89 3.23
N ASN A 341 1.49 2.80 3.97
CA ASN A 341 0.16 2.57 4.52
C ASN A 341 -0.84 2.58 3.36
N PRO A 342 -1.51 1.46 3.04
CA PRO A 342 -2.34 1.38 1.84
C PRO A 342 -3.54 2.34 1.89
N TYR A 343 -4.11 2.58 3.07
CA TYR A 343 -5.23 3.52 3.20
C TYR A 343 -4.80 4.94 2.85
N LEU A 344 -3.68 5.42 3.40
CA LEU A 344 -3.17 6.75 3.10
C LEU A 344 -2.68 6.87 1.66
N ALA A 345 -1.98 5.85 1.14
CA ALA A 345 -1.50 5.84 -0.24
C ALA A 345 -2.67 5.93 -1.23
N LEU A 346 -3.72 5.12 -1.05
CA LEU A 346 -4.90 5.18 -1.92
C LEU A 346 -5.71 6.48 -1.74
N ALA A 347 -5.77 7.02 -0.52
CA ALA A 347 -6.43 8.30 -0.27
C ALA A 347 -5.77 9.45 -1.04
N VAL A 348 -4.43 9.57 -0.97
CA VAL A 348 -3.73 10.66 -1.68
C VAL A 348 -3.74 10.46 -3.20
N CYS A 349 -3.69 9.20 -3.70
CA CYS A 349 -3.83 8.91 -5.12
C CYS A 349 -5.20 9.31 -5.66
N LEU A 350 -6.27 8.89 -4.98
CA LEU A 350 -7.64 9.24 -5.37
C LEU A 350 -7.86 10.76 -5.33
N ALA A 351 -7.49 11.40 -4.23
CA ALA A 351 -7.64 12.83 -4.05
C ALA A 351 -6.92 13.63 -5.14
N ALA A 352 -5.65 13.29 -5.43
CA ALA A 352 -4.88 13.94 -6.48
C ALA A 352 -5.54 13.78 -7.87
N GLY A 353 -6.01 12.56 -8.18
CA GLY A 353 -6.75 12.30 -9.42
C GLY A 353 -8.05 13.10 -9.53
N LEU A 354 -8.83 13.20 -8.43
CA LEU A 354 -10.08 13.99 -8.38
C LEU A 354 -9.80 15.49 -8.50
N ASP A 355 -8.72 15.99 -7.90
CA ASP A 355 -8.29 17.39 -8.07
C ASP A 355 -7.97 17.69 -9.53
N GLY A 356 -7.25 16.79 -10.20
CA GLY A 356 -6.99 16.87 -11.63
C GLY A 356 -8.27 16.96 -12.47
N ILE A 357 -9.28 16.13 -12.16
CA ILE A 357 -10.58 16.16 -12.84
C ILE A 357 -11.33 17.47 -12.58
N ARG A 358 -11.39 17.94 -11.32
CA ARG A 358 -12.05 19.20 -10.96
C ARG A 358 -11.43 20.41 -11.64
N LYS A 359 -10.11 20.48 -11.64
CA LYS A 359 -9.33 21.59 -12.22
C LYS A 359 -9.07 21.42 -13.71
N GLN A 360 -9.43 20.25 -14.29
CA GLN A 360 -9.16 19.90 -15.69
C GLN A 360 -7.66 20.00 -16.04
N ILE A 361 -6.80 19.47 -15.17
CA ILE A 361 -5.36 19.50 -15.34
C ILE A 361 -4.95 18.51 -16.42
N MET A 362 -4.52 19.02 -17.57
CA MET A 362 -3.97 18.17 -18.64
C MET A 362 -2.51 17.81 -18.31
N PRO A 363 -2.15 16.51 -18.40
CA PRO A 363 -0.75 16.12 -18.26
C PRO A 363 0.08 16.64 -19.43
N PRO A 364 1.42 16.77 -19.29
CA PRO A 364 2.29 17.00 -20.43
C PRO A 364 2.19 15.84 -21.44
N ALA A 365 2.83 16.01 -22.62
CA ALA A 365 2.84 14.96 -23.63
C ALA A 365 3.42 13.66 -23.08
N ALA A 366 2.83 12.51 -23.49
CA ALA A 366 3.35 11.19 -23.13
C ALA A 366 4.77 10.99 -23.63
N VAL A 367 5.64 10.42 -22.81
CA VAL A 367 7.03 10.16 -23.18
C VAL A 367 7.13 8.82 -23.91
N VAL A 368 7.66 8.83 -25.13
CA VAL A 368 7.83 7.61 -25.95
C VAL A 368 9.22 6.99 -25.76
N LYS A 369 10.23 7.82 -25.48
CA LYS A 369 11.61 7.38 -25.27
C LYS A 369 11.80 6.79 -23.87
N ASN A 370 12.83 5.95 -23.71
CA ASN A 370 13.28 5.55 -22.38
C ASN A 370 13.83 6.77 -21.63
N VAL A 371 13.14 7.17 -20.54
CA VAL A 371 13.49 8.38 -19.79
C VAL A 371 14.91 8.29 -19.20
N TYR A 372 15.40 7.09 -18.89
CA TYR A 372 16.76 6.91 -18.34
C TYR A 372 17.87 7.16 -19.37
N GLU A 373 17.58 6.96 -20.64
CA GLU A 373 18.53 7.20 -21.74
C GLU A 373 18.54 8.66 -22.21
N MET A 374 17.54 9.45 -21.82
CA MET A 374 17.48 10.86 -22.15
C MET A 374 18.58 11.65 -21.41
N ARG A 375 19.17 12.61 -22.10
CA ARG A 375 20.15 13.54 -21.51
C ARG A 375 19.45 14.54 -20.59
N LEU A 376 20.19 15.12 -19.65
CA LEU A 376 19.63 16.10 -18.70
C LEU A 376 19.05 17.34 -19.39
N ASP A 377 19.68 17.80 -20.48
CA ASP A 377 19.17 18.93 -21.28
C ASP A 377 17.86 18.59 -22.03
N GLU A 378 17.73 17.35 -22.52
CA GLU A 378 16.48 16.87 -23.12
C GLU A 378 15.34 16.76 -22.08
N LYS A 379 15.61 16.18 -20.92
CA LYS A 379 14.63 16.11 -19.81
C LYS A 379 14.13 17.50 -19.40
N LYS A 380 15.06 18.47 -19.26
CA LYS A 380 14.70 19.86 -18.93
C LYS A 380 13.87 20.52 -20.04
N ALA A 381 14.19 20.26 -21.30
CA ALA A 381 13.44 20.82 -22.43
C ALA A 381 12.01 20.25 -22.52
N GLU A 382 11.81 19.00 -22.10
CA GLU A 382 10.50 18.34 -22.02
C GLU A 382 9.77 18.56 -20.68
N GLY A 383 10.37 19.35 -19.75
CA GLY A 383 9.77 19.62 -18.43
C GLY A 383 9.70 18.39 -17.50
N ILE A 384 10.53 17.37 -17.74
CA ILE A 384 10.57 16.15 -16.94
C ILE A 384 11.38 16.43 -15.66
N GLU A 385 10.70 16.45 -14.55
CA GLU A 385 11.28 16.59 -13.21
C GLU A 385 11.54 15.22 -12.57
N ALA A 386 12.29 15.21 -11.47
CA ALA A 386 12.51 14.02 -10.67
C ALA A 386 11.64 14.00 -9.40
N LEU A 387 11.35 12.81 -8.90
CA LEU A 387 10.83 12.61 -7.55
C LEU A 387 11.86 13.07 -6.51
N PRO A 388 11.44 13.39 -5.27
CA PRO A 388 12.36 13.58 -4.15
C PRO A 388 13.35 12.42 -4.05
N ALA A 389 14.63 12.73 -3.80
CA ALA A 389 15.68 11.73 -3.72
C ALA A 389 15.93 11.20 -2.29
N THR A 390 15.34 11.84 -1.30
CA THR A 390 15.47 11.50 0.12
C THR A 390 14.13 11.65 0.85
N LEU A 391 14.01 10.98 2.01
CA LEU A 391 12.84 11.16 2.88
C LEU A 391 12.67 12.62 3.31
N SER A 392 13.78 13.33 3.59
CA SER A 392 13.73 14.75 3.96
C SER A 392 13.11 15.61 2.85
N GLU A 393 13.59 15.46 1.61
CA GLU A 393 13.05 16.17 0.46
C GLU A 393 11.57 15.86 0.24
N ALA A 394 11.16 14.58 0.39
CA ALA A 394 9.77 14.20 0.24
C ALA A 394 8.86 14.82 1.31
N VAL A 395 9.33 14.88 2.55
CA VAL A 395 8.61 15.57 3.64
C VAL A 395 8.51 17.06 3.37
N GLU A 396 9.58 17.70 2.86
CA GLU A 396 9.56 19.11 2.47
C GLU A 396 8.57 19.40 1.32
N GLU A 397 8.46 18.49 0.35
CA GLU A 397 7.47 18.61 -0.72
C GLU A 397 6.03 18.38 -0.20
N LEU A 398 5.83 17.44 0.74
CA LEU A 398 4.54 17.26 1.40
C LEU A 398 4.10 18.52 2.16
N GLU A 399 5.01 19.18 2.86
CA GLU A 399 4.71 20.43 3.60
C GLU A 399 4.33 21.60 2.70
N LYS A 400 4.72 21.59 1.44
CA LYS A 400 4.35 22.61 0.44
C LYS A 400 3.01 22.31 -0.25
N ASP A 401 2.54 21.07 -0.19
CA ASP A 401 1.31 20.64 -0.84
C ASP A 401 0.12 20.78 0.11
N GLU A 402 -0.46 21.98 0.17
CA GLU A 402 -1.59 22.29 1.04
C GLU A 402 -2.79 21.37 0.80
N TYR A 403 -3.00 20.93 -0.46
CA TYR A 403 -4.11 20.05 -0.79
C TYR A 403 -3.92 18.65 -0.21
N ILE A 404 -2.75 18.05 -0.36
CA ILE A 404 -2.45 16.73 0.23
C ILE A 404 -2.48 16.80 1.76
N LEU A 405 -2.01 17.90 2.38
CA LEU A 405 -2.13 18.09 3.83
C LEU A 405 -3.59 18.17 4.28
N GLU A 406 -4.48 18.83 3.52
CA GLU A 406 -5.91 18.86 3.79
C GLU A 406 -6.55 17.48 3.70
N VAL A 407 -6.19 16.69 2.69
CA VAL A 407 -6.64 15.30 2.51
C VAL A 407 -6.27 14.43 3.71
N LEU A 408 -5.03 14.52 4.18
CA LEU A 408 -4.56 13.77 5.36
C LEU A 408 -5.23 14.26 6.66
N GLY A 409 -5.56 15.54 6.71
CA GLY A 409 -6.09 16.22 7.89
C GLY A 409 -5.00 16.60 8.89
N GLU A 410 -5.30 17.57 9.76
CA GLU A 410 -4.35 18.17 10.70
C GLU A 410 -3.67 17.14 11.60
N HIS A 411 -4.43 16.17 12.12
CA HIS A 411 -3.90 15.18 13.06
C HIS A 411 -2.80 14.31 12.42
N ILE A 412 -3.11 13.70 11.27
CA ILE A 412 -2.13 12.85 10.56
C ILE A 412 -0.98 13.70 10.04
N SER A 413 -1.24 14.78 9.34
CA SER A 413 -0.20 15.64 8.75
C SER A 413 0.85 16.03 9.78
N ARG A 414 0.43 16.56 10.93
CA ARG A 414 1.34 17.02 11.99
C ARG A 414 2.18 15.87 12.58
N ASN A 415 1.52 14.79 12.98
CA ASN A 415 2.21 13.68 13.66
C ASN A 415 3.09 12.89 12.68
N TYR A 416 2.61 12.69 11.45
CA TYR A 416 3.36 12.00 10.40
C TYR A 416 4.64 12.74 10.02
N ILE A 417 4.55 14.04 9.73
CA ILE A 417 5.70 14.88 9.39
C ILE A 417 6.71 14.90 10.53
N ALA A 418 6.26 15.06 11.79
CA ALA A 418 7.14 15.05 12.94
C ALA A 418 7.89 13.71 13.08
N ALA A 419 7.19 12.58 12.93
CA ALA A 419 7.80 11.25 12.99
C ALA A 419 8.80 11.03 11.85
N LYS A 420 8.46 11.43 10.61
CA LYS A 420 9.37 11.26 9.46
C LYS A 420 10.61 12.15 9.51
N ARG A 421 10.50 13.32 10.09
CA ARG A 421 11.66 14.17 10.39
C ARG A 421 12.57 13.55 11.47
N THR A 422 11.99 12.94 12.50
CA THR A 422 12.73 12.20 13.52
C THR A 422 13.46 11.00 12.91
N GLU A 423 12.78 10.18 12.11
CA GLU A 423 13.37 9.04 11.38
C GLU A 423 14.57 9.47 10.52
N TRP A 424 14.42 10.59 9.79
CA TRP A 424 15.50 11.12 8.97
C TRP A 424 16.69 11.61 9.82
N ALA A 425 16.45 12.33 10.91
CA ALA A 425 17.48 12.82 11.81
C ALA A 425 18.26 11.66 12.48
N GLU A 426 17.55 10.61 12.92
CA GLU A 426 18.17 9.40 13.46
C GLU A 426 19.03 8.69 12.42
N TYR A 427 18.49 8.51 11.19
CA TYR A 427 19.26 7.89 10.11
C TYR A 427 20.54 8.65 9.77
N THR A 428 20.47 9.97 9.62
CA THR A 428 21.64 10.78 9.25
C THR A 428 22.69 10.89 10.34
N SER A 429 22.35 10.54 11.57
CA SER A 429 23.30 10.45 12.68
C SER A 429 24.08 9.12 12.71
N GLN A 430 23.66 8.11 11.94
CA GLN A 430 24.33 6.81 11.88
C GLN A 430 25.63 6.91 11.07
N VAL A 431 26.67 6.25 11.56
CA VAL A 431 27.92 6.03 10.80
C VAL A 431 27.85 4.63 10.20
N THR A 432 27.80 4.56 8.88
CA THR A 432 27.64 3.30 8.15
C THR A 432 28.96 2.57 7.92
N ASP A 433 28.92 1.24 7.76
CA ASP A 433 30.10 0.44 7.40
C ASP A 433 30.75 0.95 6.10
N TRP A 434 29.91 1.38 5.13
CA TRP A 434 30.38 1.96 3.88
C TRP A 434 31.24 3.23 4.12
N GLU A 435 30.83 4.13 5.03
CA GLU A 435 31.61 5.33 5.39
C GLU A 435 32.93 4.95 6.04
N ILE A 436 32.89 3.98 6.96
CA ILE A 436 34.11 3.47 7.61
C ILE A 436 35.09 2.89 6.58
N GLU A 437 34.60 2.04 5.66
CA GLU A 437 35.43 1.46 4.60
C GLU A 437 35.99 2.52 3.64
N GLN A 438 35.18 3.56 3.30
CA GLN A 438 35.64 4.58 2.37
C GLN A 438 36.57 5.62 2.95
N TYR A 439 36.38 5.98 4.21
CA TYR A 439 37.02 7.18 4.78
C TYR A 439 38.04 6.89 5.86
N LEU A 440 37.87 5.85 6.70
CA LEU A 440 38.72 5.61 7.87
C LEU A 440 40.22 5.60 7.57
N TYR A 441 40.63 5.03 6.44
CA TYR A 441 42.03 4.94 6.04
C TYR A 441 42.50 6.05 5.08
N LYS A 442 41.57 6.90 4.62
CA LYS A 442 41.89 7.92 3.61
C LYS A 442 42.04 9.33 4.19
N ILE A 443 41.48 9.52 5.36
CA ILE A 443 41.46 10.80 6.08
C ILE A 443 42.04 10.60 7.46
#